data_7bf1fbf4ee4ba60db81150afb7a95dcf
#
_entry.id   7bf1fbf4ee4ba60db81150afb7a95dcf
#
_cell.length_a   1.000
_cell.length_b   1.000
_cell.length_c   1.000
_cell.angle_alpha   90.00
_cell.angle_beta   90.00
_cell.angle_gamma   90.00
#
_symmetry.space_group_name_H-M   'P 1'
#
loop_
_entity.id
_entity.type
_entity.pdbx_description
1 polymer ?
#
loop_
_entity_poly.entity_id
_entity_poly.type
_entity_poly.pdbx_seq_one_letter_code
_entity_poly.pdbx_strand_id
1 'polypeptide(L)'
;MGRFERLVKTPALIELFKEKYHIPQEVSIQYCSTEEMTFDRKVGEVIIPMIAFIEGGMTVPMSRITKDYLRAHRLCPQQCAPNFFRVLGVIDALDRHLGLGLTWYDVAHLYEGHIEARAGFYLKSRSSVVKLISCLLKSDKGMKYNFLILSGPWSDGFPFPTKLGEPGGVTLDLGFLTLDLRSLISALLYCT
;
A
#
# COMPACT_ATOMS: atom_id res chain seq x y z
N MET A 1 -6.07 -16.66 -17.47
CA MET A 1 -5.52 -15.38 -17.94
C MET A 1 -6.02 -14.29 -16.99
N GLY A 2 -5.12 -13.56 -16.36
CA GLY A 2 -5.47 -12.56 -15.36
C GLY A 2 -6.13 -11.32 -16.00
N ARG A 3 -7.05 -10.68 -15.30
CA ARG A 3 -7.81 -9.48 -15.75
C ARG A 3 -6.91 -8.36 -16.27
N PHE A 4 -5.73 -8.18 -15.67
CA PHE A 4 -4.81 -7.08 -15.98
C PHE A 4 -3.55 -7.50 -16.74
N GLU A 5 -3.35 -8.78 -17.03
CA GLU A 5 -2.19 -9.29 -17.77
C GLU A 5 -1.95 -8.51 -19.08
N ARG A 6 -3.03 -8.19 -19.78
CA ARG A 6 -2.98 -7.42 -21.04
C ARG A 6 -2.28 -6.06 -20.93
N LEU A 7 -2.16 -5.49 -19.73
CA LEU A 7 -1.53 -4.19 -19.49
C LEU A 7 0.01 -4.27 -19.46
N VAL A 8 0.57 -5.47 -19.30
CA VAL A 8 2.01 -5.69 -19.11
C VAL A 8 2.52 -6.90 -19.90
N LYS A 9 1.78 -7.33 -20.94
CA LYS A 9 2.07 -8.54 -21.71
C LYS A 9 3.31 -8.42 -22.59
N THR A 10 3.65 -7.22 -23.01
CA THR A 10 4.80 -6.95 -23.88
C THR A 10 5.69 -5.87 -23.30
N PRO A 11 6.99 -5.82 -23.67
CA PRO A 11 7.88 -4.76 -23.21
C PRO A 11 7.32 -3.35 -23.45
N ALA A 12 6.71 -3.10 -24.60
CA ALA A 12 6.10 -1.80 -24.92
C ALA A 12 4.94 -1.46 -23.95
N LEU A 13 4.13 -2.43 -23.58
CA LEU A 13 3.04 -2.24 -22.61
C LEU A 13 3.58 -2.04 -21.18
N ILE A 14 4.69 -2.65 -20.83
CA ILE A 14 5.37 -2.40 -19.55
C ILE A 14 5.83 -0.95 -19.47
N GLU A 15 6.42 -0.40 -20.54
CA GLU A 15 6.84 1.01 -20.56
C GLU A 15 5.64 1.96 -20.44
N LEU A 16 4.54 1.69 -21.13
CA LEU A 16 3.30 2.45 -20.98
C LEU A 16 2.72 2.34 -19.56
N PHE A 17 2.84 1.19 -18.94
CA PHE A 17 2.41 0.99 -17.55
C PHE A 17 3.27 1.82 -16.59
N LYS A 18 4.60 1.81 -16.76
CA LYS A 18 5.52 2.63 -15.97
C LYS A 18 5.19 4.12 -16.10
N GLU A 19 5.02 4.61 -17.33
CA GLU A 19 4.66 5.99 -17.60
C GLU A 19 3.36 6.38 -16.91
N LYS A 20 2.31 5.56 -17.08
CA LYS A 20 0.98 5.82 -16.52
C LYS A 20 0.97 5.87 -14.98
N TYR A 21 1.77 5.05 -14.32
CA TYR A 21 1.81 4.94 -12.85
C TYR A 21 3.06 5.61 -12.26
N HIS A 22 3.78 6.40 -13.05
CA HIS A 22 4.97 7.15 -12.65
C HIS A 22 6.03 6.28 -11.98
N ILE A 23 6.24 5.07 -12.50
CA ILE A 23 7.27 4.15 -12.02
C ILE A 23 8.60 4.52 -12.65
N PRO A 24 9.68 4.73 -11.87
CA PRO A 24 11.00 5.09 -12.39
C PRO A 24 11.50 4.07 -13.43
N GLN A 25 12.25 4.54 -14.42
CA GLN A 25 12.76 3.69 -15.50
C GLN A 25 13.74 2.64 -15.02
N GLU A 26 14.47 2.93 -13.94
CA GLU A 26 15.45 2.05 -13.30
C GLU A 26 14.79 0.86 -12.58
N VAL A 27 13.50 0.93 -12.31
CA VAL A 27 12.73 -0.16 -11.72
C VAL A 27 12.33 -1.15 -12.81
N SER A 28 12.82 -2.37 -12.72
CA SER A 28 12.40 -3.45 -13.61
C SER A 28 11.06 -4.01 -13.17
N ILE A 29 10.20 -4.30 -14.13
CA ILE A 29 8.88 -4.92 -13.91
C ILE A 29 8.79 -6.20 -14.72
N GLN A 30 8.34 -7.26 -14.06
CA GLN A 30 7.98 -8.51 -14.70
C GLN A 30 6.57 -8.93 -14.26
N TYR A 31 5.74 -9.36 -15.19
CA TYR A 31 4.46 -9.97 -14.85
C TYR A 31 4.68 -11.33 -14.19
N CYS A 32 3.88 -11.61 -13.17
CA CYS A 32 3.87 -12.89 -12.46
C CYS A 32 2.43 -13.39 -12.34
N SER A 33 2.18 -14.56 -12.90
CA SER A 33 0.91 -15.25 -12.70
C SER A 33 0.84 -15.87 -11.30
N THR A 34 -0.36 -16.23 -10.84
CA THR A 34 -0.52 -16.91 -9.55
C THR A 34 0.17 -18.27 -9.52
N GLU A 35 0.28 -18.94 -10.67
CA GLU A 35 0.92 -20.24 -10.81
C GLU A 35 2.44 -20.15 -10.70
N GLU A 36 3.01 -19.03 -11.12
CA GLU A 36 4.44 -18.72 -11.04
C GLU A 36 4.85 -18.05 -9.74
N MET A 37 3.87 -17.74 -8.88
CA MET A 37 4.12 -17.05 -7.62
C MET A 37 4.81 -17.97 -6.63
N THR A 38 6.12 -17.86 -6.54
CA THR A 38 6.93 -18.47 -5.48
C THR A 38 7.20 -17.45 -4.39
N PHE A 39 7.16 -17.88 -3.14
CA PHE A 39 7.41 -16.97 -2.02
C PHE A 39 8.92 -16.74 -1.78
N ASP A 40 9.78 -17.57 -2.35
CA ASP A 40 11.22 -17.37 -2.31
C ASP A 40 11.65 -16.50 -3.49
N ARG A 41 11.90 -15.22 -3.17
CA ARG A 41 12.37 -14.23 -4.15
C ARG A 41 13.85 -13.91 -3.94
N LYS A 42 14.46 -13.43 -5.01
CA LYS A 42 15.83 -12.92 -4.94
C LYS A 42 15.87 -11.67 -4.06
N VAL A 43 17.01 -11.47 -3.44
CA VAL A 43 17.24 -10.23 -2.68
C VAL A 43 17.02 -9.02 -3.59
N GLY A 44 16.23 -8.06 -3.14
CA GLY A 44 15.90 -6.87 -3.92
C GLY A 44 14.66 -7.01 -4.83
N GLU A 45 14.04 -8.19 -4.89
CA GLU A 45 12.75 -8.38 -5.56
C GLU A 45 11.57 -8.31 -4.59
N VAL A 46 10.46 -7.76 -5.06
CA VAL A 46 9.19 -7.76 -4.33
C VAL A 46 8.05 -8.13 -5.26
N ILE A 47 7.06 -8.84 -4.72
CA ILE A 47 5.81 -9.10 -5.43
C ILE A 47 4.78 -8.07 -4.98
N ILE A 48 4.14 -7.42 -5.94
CA ILE A 48 3.11 -6.41 -5.69
C ILE A 48 1.88 -6.74 -6.52
N PRO A 49 0.67 -6.74 -5.94
CA PRO A 49 -0.55 -6.88 -6.70
C PRO A 49 -0.69 -5.71 -7.70
N MET A 50 -0.98 -5.99 -8.96
CA MET A 50 -1.20 -4.93 -9.97
C MET A 50 -2.29 -3.95 -9.56
N ILE A 51 -3.30 -4.43 -8.86
CA ILE A 51 -4.42 -3.64 -8.36
C ILE A 51 -3.97 -2.56 -7.36
N ALA A 52 -2.81 -2.74 -6.69
CA ALA A 52 -2.24 -1.72 -5.80
C ALA A 52 -1.90 -0.43 -6.57
N PHE A 53 -1.43 -0.55 -7.80
CA PHE A 53 -1.21 0.59 -8.69
C PHE A 53 -2.52 1.09 -9.31
N ILE A 54 -3.32 0.19 -9.86
CA ILE A 54 -4.48 0.52 -10.70
C ILE A 54 -5.59 1.20 -9.88
N GLU A 55 -5.86 0.69 -8.70
CA GLU A 55 -6.96 1.15 -7.83
C GLU A 55 -6.47 1.68 -6.48
N GLY A 56 -5.32 1.20 -5.99
CA GLY A 56 -4.75 1.58 -4.70
C GLY A 56 -3.98 2.90 -4.73
N GLY A 57 -3.56 3.38 -5.89
CA GLY A 57 -2.74 4.60 -6.00
C GLY A 57 -1.34 4.44 -5.41
N MET A 58 -0.82 3.21 -5.37
CA MET A 58 0.53 2.95 -4.91
C MET A 58 1.55 3.67 -5.79
N THR A 59 2.57 4.26 -5.18
CA THR A 59 3.70 4.93 -5.83
C THR A 59 4.99 4.12 -5.70
N VAL A 60 5.92 4.34 -6.63
CA VAL A 60 7.29 3.80 -6.56
C VAL A 60 8.25 4.98 -6.79
N PRO A 61 9.21 5.22 -5.88
CA PRO A 61 9.41 4.55 -4.59
C PRO A 61 8.20 4.68 -3.66
N MET A 62 8.03 3.71 -2.77
CA MET A 62 6.97 3.80 -1.76
C MET A 62 7.21 4.97 -0.82
N SER A 63 6.14 5.63 -0.39
CA SER A 63 6.22 6.70 0.60
C SER A 63 6.79 6.23 1.94
N ARG A 64 7.34 7.17 2.71
CA ARG A 64 7.89 6.89 4.05
C ARG A 64 6.82 6.25 4.94
N ILE A 65 5.62 6.82 4.98
CA ILE A 65 4.53 6.32 5.81
C ILE A 65 4.19 4.87 5.45
N THR A 66 4.12 4.56 4.16
CA THR A 66 3.83 3.19 3.67
C THR A 66 4.92 2.21 4.07
N LYS A 67 6.20 2.58 3.86
CA LYS A 67 7.36 1.77 4.24
C LYS A 67 7.36 1.45 5.74
N ASP A 68 7.21 2.48 6.56
CA ASP A 68 7.24 2.35 8.01
C ASP A 68 6.05 1.53 8.54
N TYR A 69 4.86 1.68 7.95
CA TYR A 69 3.69 0.88 8.31
C TYR A 69 3.90 -0.61 8.00
N LEU A 70 4.35 -0.93 6.79
CA LEU A 70 4.65 -2.31 6.39
C LEU A 70 5.69 -2.95 7.32
N ARG A 71 6.75 -2.21 7.65
CA ARG A 71 7.80 -2.67 8.56
C ARG A 71 7.28 -2.93 9.96
N ALA A 72 6.57 -1.97 10.54
CA ALA A 72 6.04 -2.06 11.90
C ALA A 72 5.10 -3.27 12.08
N HIS A 73 4.31 -3.58 11.06
CA HIS A 73 3.35 -4.68 11.08
C HIS A 73 3.88 -5.97 10.44
N ARG A 74 5.17 -6.00 10.02
CA ARG A 74 5.81 -7.15 9.34
C ARG A 74 5.01 -7.64 8.12
N LEU A 75 4.45 -6.71 7.37
CA LEU A 75 3.64 -7.00 6.18
C LEU A 75 4.49 -6.98 4.92
N CYS A 76 4.25 -7.94 4.03
CA CYS A 76 4.70 -7.85 2.65
C CYS A 76 3.66 -7.09 1.80
N PRO A 77 4.06 -6.28 0.82
CA PRO A 77 3.13 -5.59 -0.06
C PRO A 77 2.10 -6.50 -0.73
N GLN A 78 2.49 -7.73 -1.10
CA GLN A 78 1.60 -8.72 -1.71
C GLN A 78 0.46 -9.20 -0.80
N GLN A 79 0.57 -9.00 0.51
CA GLN A 79 -0.48 -9.34 1.47
C GLN A 79 -1.53 -8.24 1.61
N CYS A 80 -1.27 -7.05 1.07
CA CYS A 80 -2.07 -5.86 1.30
C CYS A 80 -3.12 -5.66 0.22
N ALA A 81 -4.35 -5.40 0.64
CA ALA A 81 -5.47 -5.07 -0.22
C ALA A 81 -5.33 -3.66 -0.84
N PRO A 82 -6.02 -3.36 -1.96
CA PRO A 82 -5.95 -2.05 -2.60
C PRO A 82 -6.29 -0.89 -1.67
N ASN A 83 -7.25 -1.07 -0.76
CA ASN A 83 -7.63 0.00 0.16
C ASN A 83 -6.50 0.37 1.13
N PHE A 84 -5.61 -0.57 1.47
CA PHE A 84 -4.42 -0.30 2.27
C PHE A 84 -3.55 0.78 1.61
N PHE A 85 -3.20 0.58 0.34
CA PHE A 85 -2.38 1.54 -0.40
C PHE A 85 -3.11 2.88 -0.61
N ARG A 86 -4.42 2.84 -0.85
CA ARG A 86 -5.24 4.04 -1.02
C ARG A 86 -5.28 4.88 0.26
N VAL A 87 -5.48 4.26 1.42
CA VAL A 87 -5.47 4.97 2.70
C VAL A 87 -4.12 5.61 2.94
N LEU A 88 -3.03 4.85 2.81
CA LEU A 88 -1.69 5.37 3.03
C LEU A 88 -1.30 6.44 2.01
N GLY A 89 -1.65 6.25 0.74
CA GLY A 89 -1.39 7.23 -0.31
C GLY A 89 -2.10 8.57 -0.08
N VAL A 90 -3.36 8.54 0.38
CA VAL A 90 -4.09 9.78 0.72
C VAL A 90 -3.47 10.47 1.94
N ILE A 91 -3.14 9.72 2.99
CA ILE A 91 -2.51 10.28 4.19
C ILE A 91 -1.15 10.88 3.86
N ASP A 92 -0.35 10.19 3.05
CA ASP A 92 0.94 10.71 2.59
C ASP A 92 0.80 11.97 1.72
N ALA A 93 -0.20 12.02 0.86
CA ALA A 93 -0.50 13.22 0.07
C ALA A 93 -0.91 14.41 0.95
N LEU A 94 -1.75 14.19 1.96
CA LEU A 94 -2.13 15.19 2.95
C LEU A 94 -0.93 15.67 3.77
N ASP A 95 -0.09 14.74 4.21
CA ASP A 95 1.13 15.06 4.96
C ASP A 95 2.05 15.98 4.15
N ARG A 96 2.32 15.63 2.90
CA ARG A 96 3.15 16.44 2.00
C ARG A 96 2.54 17.81 1.70
N HIS A 97 1.22 17.86 1.51
CA HIS A 97 0.53 19.11 1.16
C HIS A 97 0.44 20.09 2.33
N LEU A 98 0.19 19.58 3.53
CA LEU A 98 -0.09 20.37 4.72
C LEU A 98 1.10 20.47 5.69
N GLY A 99 2.17 19.69 5.47
CA GLY A 99 3.35 19.67 6.33
C GLY A 99 3.08 19.19 7.75
N LEU A 100 2.18 18.20 7.92
CA LEU A 100 1.69 17.76 9.24
C LEU A 100 2.68 16.91 10.02
N GLY A 101 3.69 16.34 9.37
CA GLY A 101 4.66 15.44 9.99
C GLY A 101 4.06 14.09 10.38
N LEU A 102 3.04 13.62 9.65
CA LEU A 102 2.34 12.38 9.95
C LEU A 102 3.25 11.16 9.86
N THR A 103 2.94 10.18 10.68
CA THR A 103 3.68 8.93 10.81
C THR A 103 2.76 7.73 10.63
N TRP A 104 3.32 6.52 10.58
CA TRP A 104 2.54 5.29 10.57
C TRP A 104 1.70 5.10 11.85
N TYR A 105 2.10 5.68 12.98
CA TYR A 105 1.32 5.66 14.23
C TYR A 105 -0.01 6.41 14.08
N ASP A 106 -0.01 7.54 13.38
CA ASP A 106 -1.21 8.32 13.12
C ASP A 106 -2.20 7.52 12.28
N VAL A 107 -1.67 6.77 11.27
CA VAL A 107 -2.49 5.83 10.50
C VAL A 107 -3.09 4.75 11.39
N ALA A 108 -2.30 4.12 12.24
CA ALA A 108 -2.75 3.05 13.14
C ALA A 108 -3.74 3.56 14.20
N HIS A 109 -3.67 4.85 14.55
CA HIS A 109 -4.65 5.49 15.42
C HIS A 109 -6.00 5.71 14.74
N LEU A 110 -5.99 6.09 13.47
CA LEU A 110 -7.21 6.37 12.69
C LEU A 110 -7.86 5.12 12.11
N TYR A 111 -7.04 4.13 11.79
CA TYR A 111 -7.45 2.90 11.11
C TYR A 111 -7.02 1.66 11.87
N GLU A 112 -7.86 0.66 11.82
CA GLU A 112 -7.58 -0.68 12.34
C GLU A 112 -7.23 -1.63 11.20
N GLY A 113 -6.17 -2.41 11.38
CA GLY A 113 -5.78 -3.44 10.43
C GLY A 113 -6.61 -4.70 10.59
N HIS A 114 -7.16 -5.20 9.51
CA HIS A 114 -7.91 -6.45 9.46
C HIS A 114 -7.33 -7.39 8.41
N ILE A 115 -7.48 -8.68 8.66
CA ILE A 115 -7.09 -9.74 7.71
C ILE A 115 -8.33 -10.47 7.28
N GLU A 116 -8.51 -10.58 5.97
CA GLU A 116 -9.54 -11.42 5.38
C GLU A 116 -8.87 -12.44 4.46
N ALA A 117 -9.22 -13.72 4.62
CA ALA A 117 -8.59 -14.83 3.88
C ALA A 117 -8.62 -14.66 2.36
N ARG A 118 -9.62 -13.95 1.83
CA ARG A 118 -9.79 -13.71 0.39
C ARG A 118 -9.28 -12.35 -0.10
N ALA A 119 -9.20 -11.37 0.78
CA ALA A 119 -8.89 -9.98 0.44
C ALA A 119 -7.50 -9.54 0.92
N GLY A 120 -6.86 -10.28 1.83
CA GLY A 120 -5.58 -9.90 2.43
C GLY A 120 -5.73 -8.89 3.57
N PHE A 121 -4.66 -8.18 3.87
CA PHE A 121 -4.62 -7.15 4.91
C PHE A 121 -5.21 -5.84 4.40
N TYR A 122 -6.18 -5.30 5.09
CA TYR A 122 -6.83 -4.04 4.74
C TYR A 122 -7.02 -3.13 5.96
N LEU A 123 -7.24 -1.85 5.71
CA LEU A 123 -7.46 -0.83 6.73
C LEU A 123 -8.94 -0.47 6.80
N LYS A 124 -9.46 -0.44 8.04
CA LYS A 124 -10.83 -0.03 8.33
C LYS A 124 -10.81 1.15 9.30
N SER A 125 -11.58 2.20 9.03
CA SER A 125 -11.68 3.34 9.95
C SER A 125 -12.18 2.90 11.33
N ARG A 126 -11.50 3.34 12.39
CA ARG A 126 -11.92 3.13 13.78
C ARG A 126 -13.18 3.92 14.13
N SER A 127 -13.37 5.07 13.50
CA SER A 127 -14.55 5.90 13.71
C SER A 127 -15.61 5.63 12.65
N SER A 128 -16.85 5.41 13.09
CA SER A 128 -18.02 5.35 12.20
C SER A 128 -18.51 6.75 11.81
N VAL A 129 -18.21 7.77 12.63
CA VAL A 129 -18.72 9.14 12.48
C VAL A 129 -17.80 9.98 11.61
N VAL A 130 -16.48 9.87 11.82
CA VAL A 130 -15.49 10.64 11.07
C VAL A 130 -14.68 9.67 10.20
N LYS A 131 -14.86 9.76 8.89
CA LYS A 131 -14.08 9.00 7.91
C LYS A 131 -13.20 9.98 7.16
N LEU A 132 -11.90 9.89 7.35
CA LEU A 132 -10.93 10.68 6.60
C LEU A 132 -11.02 10.40 5.09
N ILE A 133 -11.34 9.17 4.73
CA ILE A 133 -11.51 8.73 3.35
C ILE A 133 -12.87 8.08 3.21
N SER A 134 -13.71 8.66 2.37
CA SER A 134 -14.99 8.08 1.95
C SER A 134 -14.81 7.19 0.71
N CYS A 135 -15.77 6.34 0.43
CA CYS A 135 -15.82 5.51 -0.79
C CYS A 135 -14.59 4.59 -0.98
N LEU A 136 -14.04 4.07 0.11
CA LEU A 136 -13.05 3.00 0.01
C LEU A 136 -13.67 1.81 -0.75
N LEU A 137 -12.96 1.34 -1.76
CA LEU A 137 -13.37 0.15 -2.50
C LEU A 137 -13.51 -1.03 -1.53
N LYS A 138 -14.60 -1.77 -1.67
CA LYS A 138 -14.73 -3.07 -1.03
C LYS A 138 -13.65 -3.99 -1.61
N SER A 139 -13.19 -4.95 -0.79
CA SER A 139 -12.17 -5.93 -1.19
C SER A 139 -12.40 -6.45 -2.60
N ASP A 140 -11.42 -6.26 -3.49
CA ASP A 140 -11.51 -6.80 -4.85
C ASP A 140 -11.16 -8.29 -4.82
N LYS A 141 -12.15 -9.12 -5.15
CA LYS A 141 -11.98 -10.57 -5.27
C LYS A 141 -11.02 -10.96 -6.40
N GLY A 142 -10.71 -10.04 -7.32
CA GLY A 142 -9.77 -10.22 -8.44
C GLY A 142 -8.28 -10.00 -8.08
N MET A 143 -7.97 -9.56 -6.87
CA MET A 143 -6.61 -9.24 -6.43
C MET A 143 -5.63 -10.42 -6.55
N LYS A 144 -6.13 -11.65 -6.43
CA LYS A 144 -5.31 -12.87 -6.34
C LYS A 144 -4.63 -13.32 -7.63
N TYR A 145 -4.87 -12.68 -8.76
CA TYR A 145 -4.52 -13.27 -10.06
C TYR A 145 -3.53 -12.47 -10.89
N ASN A 146 -3.12 -11.28 -10.45
CA ASN A 146 -2.29 -10.41 -11.24
C ASN A 146 -1.25 -9.73 -10.36
N PHE A 147 -0.02 -10.16 -10.48
CA PHE A 147 1.09 -9.63 -9.71
C PHE A 147 2.20 -9.10 -10.62
N LEU A 148 2.98 -8.19 -10.10
CA LEU A 148 4.22 -7.72 -10.67
C LEU A 148 5.37 -8.07 -9.74
N ILE A 149 6.46 -8.53 -10.31
CA ILE A 149 7.75 -8.60 -9.64
C ILE A 149 8.45 -7.30 -9.96
N LEU A 150 8.78 -6.52 -8.94
CA LEU A 150 9.59 -5.34 -9.06
C LEU A 150 11.00 -5.64 -8.57
N SER A 151 12.00 -5.16 -9.30
CA SER A 151 13.41 -5.20 -8.90
C SER A 151 14.09 -3.86 -9.22
N GLY A 152 15.27 -3.63 -8.63
CA GLY A 152 15.97 -2.35 -8.74
C GLY A 152 15.64 -1.40 -7.58
N PRO A 153 15.72 -0.08 -7.77
CA PRO A 153 15.59 0.91 -6.67
C PRO A 153 14.13 1.21 -6.28
N TRP A 154 13.25 0.21 -6.30
CA TRP A 154 11.82 0.37 -6.00
C TRP A 154 11.54 0.77 -4.54
N SER A 155 12.47 0.47 -3.62
CA SER A 155 12.30 0.68 -2.18
C SER A 155 13.26 1.73 -1.59
N ASP A 156 14.12 2.37 -2.40
CA ASP A 156 15.24 3.20 -1.92
C ASP A 156 16.13 2.48 -0.89
N GLY A 157 16.41 1.17 -1.11
CA GLY A 157 17.21 0.36 -0.21
C GLY A 157 16.52 -0.04 1.10
N PHE A 158 15.22 0.24 1.25
CA PHE A 158 14.47 -0.14 2.44
C PHE A 158 14.25 -1.66 2.50
N PRO A 159 14.67 -2.33 3.60
CA PRO A 159 14.50 -3.77 3.72
C PRO A 159 13.03 -4.11 4.01
N PHE A 160 12.38 -4.77 3.07
CA PHE A 160 11.04 -5.32 3.27
C PHE A 160 11.09 -6.79 3.68
N PRO A 161 10.09 -7.27 4.44
CA PRO A 161 9.86 -8.69 4.56
C PRO A 161 9.60 -9.28 3.16
N THR A 162 10.43 -10.20 2.72
CA THR A 162 10.30 -10.90 1.42
C THR A 162 9.48 -12.17 1.54
N LYS A 163 9.28 -12.65 2.76
CA LYS A 163 8.48 -13.84 3.06
C LYS A 163 7.15 -13.42 3.68
N LEU A 164 6.10 -14.17 3.34
CA LEU A 164 4.82 -14.05 4.03
C LEU A 164 5.06 -14.29 5.52
N GLY A 165 5.02 -13.21 6.31
CA GLY A 165 5.00 -13.29 7.76
C GLY A 165 3.56 -13.44 8.24
N GLU A 166 3.36 -14.04 9.39
CA GLU A 166 2.14 -13.74 10.14
C GLU A 166 2.19 -12.25 10.46
N PRO A 167 1.13 -11.49 10.13
CA PRO A 167 1.06 -10.10 10.50
C PRO A 167 1.27 -10.02 12.01
N GLY A 168 2.36 -9.40 12.42
CA GLY A 168 2.61 -9.18 13.82
C GLY A 168 1.48 -8.35 14.37
N GLY A 169 0.64 -8.92 15.21
CA GLY A 169 -0.32 -8.17 15.99
C GLY A 169 0.47 -7.23 16.89
N VAL A 170 0.75 -6.03 16.41
CA VAL A 170 1.19 -4.96 17.28
C VAL A 170 -0.05 -4.56 18.04
N THR A 171 -0.19 -5.13 19.25
CA THR A 171 -1.05 -4.56 20.27
C THR A 171 -0.42 -3.22 20.59
N LEU A 172 -0.90 -2.16 19.95
CA LEU A 172 -0.49 -0.81 20.26
C LEU A 172 -1.00 -0.56 21.68
N ASP A 173 -0.07 -0.55 22.62
CA ASP A 173 -0.31 0.07 23.91
C ASP A 173 -0.52 1.56 23.61
N LEU A 174 -1.79 1.98 23.55
CA LEU A 174 -2.23 3.34 23.23
C LEU A 174 -1.97 4.33 24.37
N GLY A 175 -0.95 4.05 25.20
CA GLY A 175 -0.43 4.96 26.18
C GLY A 175 0.16 6.20 25.53
N PHE A 176 -0.61 7.28 25.54
CA PHE A 176 -0.16 8.66 25.38
C PHE A 176 0.47 9.07 24.02
N LEU A 177 -0.40 9.36 23.05
CA LEU A 177 -0.20 10.47 22.11
C LEU A 177 -1.57 11.01 21.72
N THR A 178 -2.03 12.02 22.46
CA THR A 178 -3.17 12.84 22.06
C THR A 178 -2.73 13.80 20.97
N LEU A 179 -2.64 13.31 19.72
CA LEU A 179 -2.80 14.18 18.59
C LEU A 179 -4.26 14.66 18.65
N ASP A 180 -4.44 15.97 18.86
CA ASP A 180 -5.76 16.56 18.86
C ASP A 180 -6.39 16.37 17.48
N LEU A 181 -7.13 15.25 17.32
CA LEU A 181 -7.91 14.92 16.14
C LEU A 181 -8.80 16.11 15.69
N ARG A 182 -9.16 17.00 16.61
CA ARG A 182 -9.93 18.20 16.31
C ARG A 182 -9.12 19.19 15.48
N SER A 183 -7.83 19.34 15.74
CA SER A 183 -6.93 20.18 14.94
C SER A 183 -6.74 19.63 13.54
N LEU A 184 -6.61 18.30 13.40
CA LEU A 184 -6.47 17.65 12.09
C LEU A 184 -7.77 17.77 11.26
N ILE A 185 -8.91 17.56 11.89
CA ILE A 185 -10.24 17.69 11.26
C ILE A 185 -10.53 19.15 10.94
N SER A 186 -10.14 20.08 11.82
CA SER A 186 -10.30 21.52 11.57
C SER A 186 -9.49 21.95 10.36
N ALA A 187 -8.24 21.53 10.23
CA ALA A 187 -7.41 21.82 9.07
C ALA A 187 -8.00 21.29 7.75
N LEU A 188 -8.65 20.12 7.80
CA LEU A 188 -9.30 19.53 6.63
C LEU A 188 -10.62 20.24 6.24
N LEU A 189 -11.35 20.79 7.20
CA LEU A 189 -12.61 21.49 6.95
C LEU A 189 -12.44 22.94 6.47
N TYR A 190 -11.27 23.54 6.68
CA TYR A 190 -10.95 24.90 6.22
C TYR A 190 -10.23 24.98 4.88
N CYS A 191 -9.94 23.83 4.25
CA CYS A 191 -9.31 23.74 2.91
C CYS A 191 -10.30 23.40 1.78
N THR A 192 -11.61 23.57 2.00
CA THR A 192 -12.66 23.45 0.95
C THR A 192 -13.11 24.81 0.47
#